data_e28e54058841b5c7f127dc6ced3cdb86
#
_entry.id   e28e54058841b5c7f127dc6ced3cdb86
#
_cell.length_a   1.000
_cell.length_b   1.000
_cell.length_c   1.000
_cell.angle_alpha   90.00
_cell.angle_beta   90.00
_cell.angle_gamma   90.00
#
_symmetry.space_group_name_H-M   'P 1'
#
loop_
_entity.id
_entity.type
_entity.pdbx_description
1 polymer ?
#
loop_
_entity_poly.entity_id
_entity_poly.type
_entity_poly.pdbx_seq_one_letter_code
_entity_poly.pdbx_strand_id
1 'polypeptide(L)'
;MRKENFTVSRIRAFKCTDGKQQDFLWDAATPGLGLRATANGAKAYIFQSRINGKTYRPTIGDPDTWSISQAQAEARRLKVMIDNGKDPREVAATAQAERGERLKLEAITNAKQSLIARAAWDAYLAAPHPKWGEVHRKDHLIASSEGGIECKIGGRKSKPAPLATLLSKPIHDITASVVQDWLATESTTRPTSAHNAYRKFRTFIIWCTEHPDYKAAVHADCCVTAAVKNTVPKSKTKEGDNLQCEQLPLWFSAVKQISNPVISTYLQGLLITGARRNELTNLRWTDVDFKWGSMTIRDKMEGARTIPLTPYLSSLLAALPNDSEWVFSSPGAASGHIESPSKTHTQALAAAGLPHVSIHGLRRSFSTLSEWVECPAGVVAQIMGHKPSALAEKHYRRRSLDMLRMWHVKIETWIIEQSKANETTLP
;
A
#
# COMPACT_ATOMS: atom_id res chain seq x y z
N MET A 1 8.29 -78.58 2.87
CA MET A 1 7.37 -77.46 3.19
C MET A 1 5.97 -78.03 3.25
N ARG A 2 5.22 -77.80 4.35
CA ARG A 2 3.84 -78.27 4.56
C ARG A 2 2.90 -77.41 3.69
N LYS A 3 2.21 -78.00 2.72
CA LYS A 3 1.28 -77.30 1.82
C LYS A 3 -0.12 -77.88 1.99
N GLU A 4 -1.09 -77.04 2.24
CA GLU A 4 -2.51 -77.43 2.45
C GLU A 4 -3.40 -76.30 1.94
N ASN A 5 -4.60 -76.65 1.48
CA ASN A 5 -5.58 -75.59 1.13
C ASN A 5 -6.01 -74.85 2.39
N PHE A 6 -5.95 -73.52 2.40
CA PHE A 6 -6.36 -72.71 3.52
C PHE A 6 -7.89 -72.83 3.76
N THR A 7 -8.23 -73.17 4.95
CA THR A 7 -9.60 -73.11 5.51
C THR A 7 -9.55 -72.42 6.87
N VAL A 8 -10.68 -71.84 7.30
CA VAL A 8 -10.75 -71.12 8.57
C VAL A 8 -10.36 -72.03 9.73
N SER A 9 -10.80 -73.29 9.73
CA SER A 9 -10.45 -74.26 10.76
C SER A 9 -8.96 -74.55 10.81
N ARG A 10 -8.30 -74.75 9.65
CA ARG A 10 -6.85 -75.02 9.54
C ARG A 10 -6.04 -73.81 9.97
N ILE A 11 -6.41 -72.59 9.58
CA ILE A 11 -5.73 -71.37 10.01
C ILE A 11 -5.80 -71.21 11.54
N ARG A 12 -6.94 -71.44 12.13
CA ARG A 12 -7.11 -71.37 13.59
C ARG A 12 -6.34 -72.46 14.31
N ALA A 13 -6.32 -73.67 13.78
CA ALA A 13 -5.62 -74.81 14.40
C ALA A 13 -4.10 -74.75 14.24
N PHE A 14 -3.57 -74.04 13.22
CA PHE A 14 -2.13 -73.99 12.95
C PHE A 14 -1.40 -73.25 14.10
N LYS A 15 -0.40 -73.91 14.70
CA LYS A 15 0.46 -73.34 15.77
C LYS A 15 1.93 -73.52 15.37
N CYS A 16 2.77 -72.71 15.97
CA CYS A 16 4.21 -72.89 15.87
C CYS A 16 4.64 -74.20 16.53
N THR A 17 5.50 -74.96 15.89
CA THR A 17 6.05 -76.21 16.45
C THR A 17 6.92 -75.91 17.64
N ASP A 18 6.81 -76.67 18.72
CA ASP A 18 7.65 -76.53 19.91
C ASP A 18 9.15 -76.46 19.60
N GLY A 19 9.83 -75.56 20.22
CA GLY A 19 11.28 -75.33 20.02
C GLY A 19 11.64 -74.42 18.81
N LYS A 20 10.63 -74.00 18.00
CA LYS A 20 10.85 -73.00 16.92
C LYS A 20 10.37 -71.64 17.30
N GLN A 21 11.03 -70.58 16.80
CA GLN A 21 10.56 -69.19 16.98
C GLN A 21 9.36 -68.87 16.07
N GLN A 22 9.29 -69.50 14.89
CA GLN A 22 8.24 -69.34 13.90
C GLN A 22 8.11 -70.60 13.03
N ASP A 23 6.90 -70.87 12.54
CA ASP A 23 6.60 -71.91 11.61
C ASP A 23 5.66 -71.45 10.50
N PHE A 24 5.65 -72.16 9.34
CA PHE A 24 5.00 -71.72 8.14
C PHE A 24 4.08 -72.84 7.57
N LEU A 25 2.86 -72.51 7.27
CA LEU A 25 1.92 -73.29 6.50
C LEU A 25 1.71 -72.60 5.14
N TRP A 26 1.91 -73.33 4.04
CA TRP A 26 1.77 -72.80 2.69
C TRP A 26 0.44 -73.17 2.04
N ASP A 27 -0.18 -72.19 1.38
CA ASP A 27 -1.44 -72.44 0.64
C ASP A 27 -1.17 -73.29 -0.60
N ALA A 28 -1.93 -74.38 -0.78
CA ALA A 28 -1.80 -75.22 -1.97
C ALA A 28 -2.45 -74.55 -3.21
N ALA A 29 -3.47 -73.72 -3.02
CA ALA A 29 -4.23 -73.10 -4.08
C ALA A 29 -3.55 -71.84 -4.67
N THR A 30 -2.72 -71.16 -3.85
CA THR A 30 -2.07 -69.90 -4.25
C THR A 30 -0.58 -69.96 -3.99
N PRO A 31 0.22 -70.17 -5.04
CA PRO A 31 1.68 -70.26 -4.94
C PRO A 31 2.25 -68.97 -4.29
N GLY A 32 3.12 -69.16 -3.28
CA GLY A 32 3.77 -68.08 -2.56
C GLY A 32 3.01 -67.56 -1.36
N LEU A 33 1.72 -67.81 -1.21
CA LEU A 33 0.93 -67.48 0.00
C LEU A 33 1.29 -68.45 1.15
N GLY A 34 1.61 -67.90 2.30
CA GLY A 34 1.82 -68.66 3.52
C GLY A 34 1.17 -68.04 4.73
N LEU A 35 0.92 -68.89 5.75
CA LEU A 35 0.56 -68.46 7.09
C LEU A 35 1.76 -68.65 8.00
N ARG A 36 2.25 -67.58 8.60
CA ARG A 36 3.30 -67.61 9.61
C ARG A 36 2.63 -67.66 11.01
N ALA A 37 3.06 -68.59 11.87
CA ALA A 37 2.76 -68.61 13.27
C ALA A 37 4.03 -68.45 14.08
N THR A 38 4.01 -67.62 15.15
CA THR A 38 5.15 -67.41 16.03
C THR A 38 4.96 -68.20 17.33
N ALA A 39 6.05 -68.40 18.09
CA ALA A 39 5.99 -69.08 19.39
C ALA A 39 5.01 -68.45 20.37
N ASN A 40 4.80 -67.11 20.26
CA ASN A 40 3.84 -66.36 21.10
C ASN A 40 2.39 -66.46 20.60
N GLY A 41 2.13 -67.32 19.60
CA GLY A 41 0.78 -67.55 19.06
C GLY A 41 0.27 -66.56 18.02
N ALA A 42 1.01 -65.45 17.72
CA ALA A 42 0.63 -64.50 16.70
C ALA A 42 0.69 -65.11 15.29
N LYS A 43 -0.29 -64.86 14.46
CA LYS A 43 -0.39 -65.36 13.08
C LYS A 43 -0.44 -64.21 12.09
N ALA A 44 0.13 -64.44 10.91
CA ALA A 44 0.07 -63.46 9.80
C ALA A 44 0.11 -64.20 8.46
N TYR A 45 -0.70 -63.77 7.51
CA TYR A 45 -0.52 -64.09 6.12
C TYR A 45 0.74 -63.44 5.60
N ILE A 46 1.54 -64.18 4.87
CA ILE A 46 2.79 -63.75 4.24
C ILE A 46 2.76 -64.16 2.75
N PHE A 47 3.45 -63.38 1.94
CA PHE A 47 3.73 -63.77 0.57
C PHE A 47 5.25 -64.00 0.47
N GLN A 48 5.68 -65.07 -0.23
CA GLN A 48 7.08 -65.34 -0.47
C GLN A 48 7.36 -65.59 -1.95
N SER A 49 8.32 -64.86 -2.49
CA SER A 49 8.85 -65.05 -3.83
C SER A 49 10.33 -64.74 -3.87
N ARG A 50 10.98 -64.94 -5.02
CA ARG A 50 12.36 -64.50 -5.25
C ARG A 50 12.33 -63.33 -6.23
N ILE A 51 13.11 -62.28 -5.90
CA ILE A 51 13.33 -61.08 -6.74
C ILE A 51 14.85 -60.93 -6.85
N ASN A 52 15.37 -60.92 -8.04
CA ASN A 52 16.84 -60.79 -8.29
C ASN A 52 17.68 -61.73 -7.42
N GLY A 53 17.27 -63.01 -7.30
CA GLY A 53 17.98 -64.03 -6.50
C GLY A 53 17.79 -63.94 -4.99
N LYS A 54 17.17 -62.88 -4.46
CA LYS A 54 16.92 -62.65 -3.03
C LYS A 54 15.47 -63.04 -2.66
N THR A 55 15.30 -63.56 -1.45
CA THR A 55 13.95 -63.87 -0.92
C THR A 55 13.23 -62.56 -0.54
N TYR A 56 12.06 -62.38 -1.14
CA TYR A 56 11.12 -61.32 -0.77
C TYR A 56 9.97 -61.95 0.00
N ARG A 57 9.72 -61.51 1.25
CA ARG A 57 8.71 -62.09 2.14
C ARG A 57 7.95 -61.00 2.90
N PRO A 58 7.04 -60.26 2.27
CA PRO A 58 6.21 -59.28 2.95
C PRO A 58 5.12 -59.98 3.76
N THR A 59 4.71 -59.32 4.84
CA THR A 59 3.47 -59.64 5.57
C THR A 59 2.30 -59.02 4.85
N ILE A 60 1.25 -59.79 4.58
CA ILE A 60 0.01 -59.32 3.96
C ILE A 60 -0.93 -58.75 5.05
N GLY A 61 -1.14 -59.50 6.12
CA GLY A 61 -1.99 -59.05 7.21
C GLY A 61 -2.36 -60.17 8.20
N ASP A 62 -3.14 -59.82 9.21
CA ASP A 62 -3.62 -60.72 10.24
C ASP A 62 -4.81 -61.52 9.76
N PRO A 63 -4.88 -62.86 10.00
CA PRO A 63 -6.01 -63.69 9.67
C PRO A 63 -7.35 -63.29 10.29
N ASP A 64 -7.34 -62.51 11.37
CA ASP A 64 -8.58 -62.01 11.97
C ASP A 64 -9.16 -60.77 11.24
N THR A 65 -8.31 -60.06 10.50
CA THR A 65 -8.71 -58.89 9.70
C THR A 65 -8.79 -59.18 8.22
N TRP A 66 -8.02 -60.14 7.73
CA TRP A 66 -7.94 -60.50 6.32
C TRP A 66 -8.64 -61.84 6.09
N SER A 67 -9.65 -61.91 5.21
CA SER A 67 -10.19 -63.15 4.76
C SER A 67 -9.19 -63.95 3.91
N ILE A 68 -9.36 -65.26 3.81
CA ILE A 68 -8.51 -66.13 2.98
C ILE A 68 -8.52 -65.64 1.53
N SER A 69 -9.70 -65.29 0.99
CA SER A 69 -9.84 -64.81 -0.39
C SER A 69 -9.11 -63.51 -0.64
N GLN A 70 -9.12 -62.58 0.30
CA GLN A 70 -8.35 -61.32 0.24
C GLN A 70 -6.86 -61.58 0.23
N ALA A 71 -6.36 -62.42 1.17
CA ALA A 71 -4.97 -62.81 1.23
C ALA A 71 -4.47 -63.48 -0.05
N GLN A 72 -5.30 -64.37 -0.64
CA GLN A 72 -5.04 -65.03 -1.93
C GLN A 72 -5.03 -64.04 -3.11
N ALA A 73 -5.93 -63.06 -3.11
CA ALA A 73 -5.97 -62.03 -4.15
C ALA A 73 -4.70 -61.14 -4.08
N GLU A 74 -4.30 -60.74 -2.89
CA GLU A 74 -3.09 -59.93 -2.69
C GLU A 74 -1.81 -60.71 -3.05
N ALA A 75 -1.73 -61.99 -2.69
CA ALA A 75 -0.61 -62.82 -3.06
C ALA A 75 -0.48 -62.95 -4.58
N ARG A 76 -1.60 -63.13 -5.28
CA ARG A 76 -1.65 -63.17 -6.76
C ARG A 76 -1.21 -61.83 -7.35
N ARG A 77 -1.71 -60.72 -6.82
CA ARG A 77 -1.31 -59.36 -7.23
C ARG A 77 0.21 -59.16 -7.13
N LEU A 78 0.81 -59.51 -5.99
CA LEU A 78 2.25 -59.43 -5.78
C LEU A 78 3.03 -60.36 -6.76
N LYS A 79 2.49 -61.55 -7.00
CA LYS A 79 3.12 -62.50 -7.93
C LYS A 79 3.16 -61.94 -9.36
N VAL A 80 2.01 -61.40 -9.85
CA VAL A 80 1.91 -60.80 -11.18
C VAL A 80 2.85 -59.61 -11.32
N MET A 81 3.01 -58.76 -10.27
CA MET A 81 3.97 -57.65 -10.31
C MET A 81 5.40 -58.17 -10.51
N ILE A 82 5.80 -59.19 -9.77
CA ILE A 82 7.14 -59.79 -9.86
C ILE A 82 7.36 -60.44 -11.22
N ASP A 83 6.40 -61.20 -11.74
CA ASP A 83 6.46 -61.85 -13.03
C ASP A 83 6.59 -60.83 -14.19
N ASN A 84 6.02 -59.63 -14.01
CA ASN A 84 6.18 -58.48 -14.92
C ASN A 84 7.50 -57.72 -14.70
N GLY A 85 8.45 -58.25 -13.91
CA GLY A 85 9.72 -57.62 -13.66
C GLY A 85 9.74 -56.42 -12.73
N LYS A 86 8.60 -56.15 -12.05
CA LYS A 86 8.46 -55.00 -11.12
C LYS A 86 8.73 -55.46 -9.69
N ASP A 87 9.66 -54.79 -9.00
CA ASP A 87 9.86 -55.02 -7.56
C ASP A 87 8.74 -54.22 -6.76
N PRO A 88 7.86 -54.95 -6.03
CA PRO A 88 6.80 -54.30 -5.26
C PRO A 88 7.31 -53.26 -4.23
N ARG A 89 8.57 -53.38 -3.77
CA ARG A 89 9.17 -52.41 -2.84
C ARG A 89 9.48 -51.09 -3.53
N GLU A 90 10.01 -51.14 -4.75
CA GLU A 90 10.30 -49.95 -5.54
C GLU A 90 9.01 -49.23 -5.94
N VAL A 91 7.99 -49.98 -6.36
CA VAL A 91 6.69 -49.41 -6.71
C VAL A 91 6.04 -48.74 -5.49
N ALA A 92 6.11 -49.36 -4.31
CA ALA A 92 5.60 -48.78 -3.08
C ALA A 92 6.38 -47.54 -2.64
N ALA A 93 7.71 -47.56 -2.74
CA ALA A 93 8.57 -46.43 -2.42
C ALA A 93 8.31 -45.23 -3.35
N THR A 94 8.18 -45.48 -4.67
CA THR A 94 7.85 -44.43 -5.64
C THR A 94 6.49 -43.81 -5.35
N ALA A 95 5.46 -44.62 -5.13
CA ALA A 95 4.11 -44.12 -4.80
C ALA A 95 4.10 -43.31 -3.47
N GLN A 96 4.89 -43.71 -2.49
CA GLN A 96 5.02 -42.98 -1.23
C GLN A 96 5.76 -41.66 -1.43
N ALA A 97 6.81 -41.62 -2.25
CA ALA A 97 7.52 -40.40 -2.58
C ALA A 97 6.64 -39.40 -3.33
N GLU A 98 5.93 -39.84 -4.36
CA GLU A 98 4.97 -39.02 -5.12
C GLU A 98 3.85 -38.46 -4.23
N ARG A 99 3.32 -39.28 -3.32
CA ARG A 99 2.32 -38.82 -2.35
C ARG A 99 2.91 -37.79 -1.39
N GLY A 100 4.14 -37.96 -0.96
CA GLY A 100 4.86 -37.01 -0.09
C GLY A 100 5.08 -35.67 -0.79
N GLU A 101 5.49 -35.69 -2.06
CA GLU A 101 5.68 -34.49 -2.88
C GLU A 101 4.36 -33.76 -3.12
N ARG A 102 3.29 -34.51 -3.45
CA ARG A 102 1.96 -33.90 -3.62
C ARG A 102 1.48 -33.21 -2.35
N LEU A 103 1.60 -33.85 -1.18
CA LEU A 103 1.21 -33.25 0.10
C LEU A 103 2.03 -32.01 0.43
N LYS A 104 3.32 -32.00 0.14
CA LYS A 104 4.18 -30.82 0.29
C LYS A 104 3.75 -29.68 -0.61
N LEU A 105 3.43 -29.97 -1.88
CA LEU A 105 2.97 -28.98 -2.83
C LEU A 105 1.61 -28.40 -2.43
N GLU A 106 0.68 -29.25 -1.99
CA GLU A 106 -0.63 -28.84 -1.47
C GLU A 106 -0.48 -27.95 -0.22
N ALA A 107 0.42 -28.30 0.71
CA ALA A 107 0.69 -27.49 1.91
C ALA A 107 1.27 -26.11 1.57
N ILE A 108 2.21 -26.04 0.60
CA ILE A 108 2.77 -24.76 0.12
C ILE A 108 1.68 -23.92 -0.56
N THR A 109 0.81 -24.54 -1.35
CA THR A 109 -0.27 -23.84 -2.04
C THR A 109 -1.28 -23.29 -1.05
N ASN A 110 -1.70 -24.10 -0.07
CA ASN A 110 -2.61 -23.68 0.99
C ASN A 110 -2.02 -22.54 1.85
N ALA A 111 -0.72 -22.62 2.19
CA ALA A 111 -0.04 -21.56 2.93
C ALA A 111 -0.01 -20.24 2.13
N LYS A 112 0.21 -20.30 0.82
CA LYS A 112 0.14 -19.12 -0.06
C LYS A 112 -1.26 -18.55 -0.16
N GLN A 113 -2.29 -19.38 -0.22
CA GLN A 113 -3.70 -18.97 -0.27
C GLN A 113 -4.18 -18.35 1.05
N SER A 114 -3.66 -18.80 2.20
CA SER A 114 -4.02 -18.24 3.51
C SER A 114 -3.23 -16.98 3.89
N LEU A 115 -2.33 -16.50 3.04
CA LEU A 115 -1.50 -15.32 3.30
C LEU A 115 -2.37 -14.07 3.42
N ILE A 116 -2.41 -13.47 4.61
CA ILE A 116 -3.14 -12.23 4.86
C ILE A 116 -2.45 -11.06 4.16
N ALA A 117 -3.22 -10.22 3.46
CA ALA A 117 -2.72 -9.08 2.70
C ALA A 117 -1.93 -8.08 3.57
N ARG A 118 -2.21 -8.01 4.88
CA ARG A 118 -1.47 -7.19 5.85
C ARG A 118 0.01 -7.57 5.88
N ALA A 119 0.34 -8.85 5.95
CA ALA A 119 1.73 -9.30 6.00
C ALA A 119 2.50 -8.92 4.72
N ALA A 120 1.86 -9.05 3.55
CA ALA A 120 2.44 -8.61 2.29
C ALA A 120 2.59 -7.08 2.21
N TRP A 121 1.61 -6.33 2.75
CA TRP A 121 1.67 -4.87 2.83
C TRP A 121 2.81 -4.38 3.73
N ASP A 122 3.02 -5.00 4.88
CA ASP A 122 4.10 -4.64 5.80
C ASP A 122 5.47 -4.94 5.17
N ALA A 123 5.60 -6.06 4.43
CA ALA A 123 6.78 -6.36 3.64
C ALA A 123 7.00 -5.31 2.52
N TYR A 124 5.93 -4.89 1.83
CA TYR A 124 5.99 -3.80 0.85
C TYR A 124 6.50 -2.50 1.47
N LEU A 125 6.00 -2.12 2.65
CA LEU A 125 6.45 -0.90 3.34
C LEU A 125 7.91 -0.98 3.81
N ALA A 126 8.38 -2.19 4.17
CA ALA A 126 9.76 -2.44 4.58
C ALA A 126 10.74 -2.50 3.41
N ALA A 127 10.25 -2.80 2.20
CA ALA A 127 11.09 -2.86 1.01
C ALA A 127 11.77 -1.52 0.69
N PRO A 128 12.94 -1.51 0.05
CA PRO A 128 13.62 -0.28 -0.33
C PRO A 128 12.83 0.46 -1.43
N HIS A 129 12.45 1.69 -1.12
CA HIS A 129 11.78 2.61 -2.04
C HIS A 129 12.61 3.90 -2.18
N PRO A 130 13.59 3.96 -3.10
CA PRO A 130 14.55 5.08 -3.20
C PRO A 130 13.90 6.46 -3.40
N LYS A 131 12.70 6.49 -4.00
CA LYS A 131 11.96 7.74 -4.27
C LYS A 131 11.00 8.16 -3.14
N TRP A 132 10.88 7.36 -2.08
CA TRP A 132 9.96 7.67 -0.99
C TRP A 132 10.62 8.59 0.05
N GLY A 133 10.01 9.76 0.28
CA GLY A 133 10.31 10.57 1.43
C GLY A 133 9.50 10.13 2.67
N GLU A 134 9.85 10.66 3.84
CA GLU A 134 9.19 10.34 5.12
C GLU A 134 7.68 10.59 5.09
N VAL A 135 7.24 11.72 4.50
CA VAL A 135 5.81 12.07 4.39
C VAL A 135 5.06 11.01 3.58
N HIS A 136 5.65 10.54 2.47
CA HIS A 136 5.04 9.53 1.62
C HIS A 136 4.93 8.18 2.35
N ARG A 137 5.97 7.79 3.10
CA ARG A 137 5.95 6.58 3.95
C ARG A 137 4.90 6.70 5.05
N LYS A 138 4.83 7.84 5.73
CA LYS A 138 3.80 8.13 6.74
C LYS A 138 2.38 8.06 6.18
N ASP A 139 2.18 8.55 4.97
CA ASP A 139 0.88 8.49 4.27
C ASP A 139 0.42 7.05 4.00
N HIS A 140 1.34 6.12 3.71
CA HIS A 140 1.01 4.70 3.54
C HIS A 140 0.63 4.06 4.87
N LEU A 141 1.38 4.35 5.94
CA LEU A 141 1.06 3.89 7.30
C LEU A 141 -0.33 4.38 7.76
N ILE A 142 -0.62 5.68 7.53
CA ILE A 142 -1.93 6.24 7.88
C ILE A 142 -3.04 5.57 7.07
N ALA A 143 -2.84 5.35 5.76
CA ALA A 143 -3.85 4.75 4.88
C ALA A 143 -4.18 3.29 5.24
N SER A 144 -3.30 2.60 5.96
CA SER A 144 -3.42 1.20 6.37
C SER A 144 -3.68 0.99 7.87
N SER A 145 -3.80 2.07 8.66
CA SER A 145 -4.01 2.01 10.11
C SER A 145 -5.30 1.26 10.48
N GLU A 146 -5.20 0.35 11.43
CA GLU A 146 -6.35 -0.41 11.94
C GLU A 146 -7.27 0.43 12.85
N GLY A 147 -6.85 1.65 13.18
CA GLY A 147 -7.60 2.51 14.10
C GLY A 147 -7.40 2.10 15.57
N GLY A 148 -8.34 2.50 16.42
CA GLY A 148 -8.32 2.17 17.86
C GLY A 148 -7.37 3.03 18.69
N ILE A 149 -6.60 3.93 18.07
CA ILE A 149 -5.69 4.85 18.76
C ILE A 149 -6.49 6.00 19.37
N GLU A 150 -6.25 6.32 20.63
CA GLU A 150 -6.89 7.47 21.27
C GLU A 150 -6.45 8.78 20.62
N CYS A 151 -7.43 9.57 20.19
CA CYS A 151 -7.18 10.88 19.65
C CYS A 151 -6.77 11.86 20.77
N LYS A 152 -5.74 12.65 20.55
CA LYS A 152 -5.23 13.65 21.53
C LYS A 152 -6.28 14.65 22.01
N ILE A 153 -7.40 14.81 21.32
CA ILE A 153 -8.49 15.72 21.63
C ILE A 153 -9.79 14.94 21.62
N GLY A 154 -10.51 14.96 22.74
CA GLY A 154 -11.89 14.48 22.86
C GLY A 154 -12.09 12.99 23.19
N GLY A 155 -11.06 12.24 23.60
CA GLY A 155 -11.17 10.85 24.09
C GLY A 155 -11.76 9.84 23.08
N ARG A 156 -11.85 10.20 21.80
CA ARG A 156 -12.36 9.34 20.73
C ARG A 156 -11.25 8.46 20.20
N LYS A 157 -11.56 7.21 19.93
CA LYS A 157 -10.64 6.31 19.20
C LYS A 157 -10.69 6.61 17.70
N SER A 158 -9.54 6.54 17.05
CA SER A 158 -9.44 6.69 15.60
C SER A 158 -10.19 5.56 14.88
N LYS A 159 -10.88 5.89 13.79
CA LYS A 159 -11.53 4.89 12.94
C LYS A 159 -10.50 4.14 12.10
N PRO A 160 -10.77 2.89 11.70
CA PRO A 160 -9.95 2.18 10.74
C PRO A 160 -9.77 3.00 9.45
N ALA A 161 -8.56 3.00 8.92
CA ALA A 161 -8.24 3.63 7.66
C ALA A 161 -8.83 2.84 6.47
N PRO A 162 -8.97 3.45 5.27
CA PRO A 162 -9.62 2.81 4.14
C PRO A 162 -9.05 1.44 3.76
N LEU A 163 -7.73 1.24 3.84
CA LEU A 163 -7.12 -0.04 3.48
C LEU A 163 -7.25 -1.12 4.55
N ALA A 164 -7.59 -0.78 5.80
CA ALA A 164 -7.63 -1.75 6.88
C ALA A 164 -8.51 -2.97 6.58
N THR A 165 -9.69 -2.75 5.98
CA THR A 165 -10.65 -3.79 5.63
C THR A 165 -10.18 -4.68 4.46
N LEU A 166 -9.44 -4.15 3.49
CA LEU A 166 -8.85 -4.96 2.44
C LEU A 166 -7.67 -5.77 2.97
N LEU A 167 -6.81 -5.13 3.76
CA LEU A 167 -5.58 -5.75 4.27
C LEU A 167 -5.84 -6.83 5.32
N SER A 168 -7.03 -6.90 5.91
CA SER A 168 -7.43 -7.98 6.82
C SER A 168 -7.83 -9.28 6.12
N LYS A 169 -8.01 -9.26 4.80
CA LYS A 169 -8.39 -10.43 4.01
C LYS A 169 -7.17 -11.23 3.55
N PRO A 170 -7.33 -12.53 3.25
CA PRO A 170 -6.35 -13.27 2.48
C PRO A 170 -6.11 -12.57 1.14
N ILE A 171 -4.85 -12.44 0.74
CA ILE A 171 -4.50 -11.68 -0.47
C ILE A 171 -5.11 -12.31 -1.74
N HIS A 172 -5.25 -13.63 -1.74
CA HIS A 172 -5.88 -14.41 -2.80
C HIS A 172 -7.38 -14.09 -2.96
N ASP A 173 -8.06 -13.71 -1.88
CA ASP A 173 -9.50 -13.40 -1.92
C ASP A 173 -9.78 -11.98 -2.44
N ILE A 174 -8.73 -11.16 -2.64
CA ILE A 174 -8.89 -9.79 -3.10
C ILE A 174 -9.02 -9.77 -4.64
N THR A 175 -10.21 -10.10 -5.12
CA THR A 175 -10.59 -10.05 -6.52
C THR A 175 -11.04 -8.65 -6.96
N ALA A 176 -11.27 -8.45 -8.25
CA ALA A 176 -11.79 -7.18 -8.78
C ALA A 176 -13.15 -6.80 -8.18
N SER A 177 -14.03 -7.78 -7.93
CA SER A 177 -15.33 -7.52 -7.28
C SER A 177 -15.15 -7.05 -5.83
N VAL A 178 -14.25 -7.67 -5.07
CA VAL A 178 -13.95 -7.26 -3.68
C VAL A 178 -13.39 -5.83 -3.63
N VAL A 179 -12.51 -5.46 -4.57
CA VAL A 179 -11.99 -4.09 -4.68
C VAL A 179 -13.09 -3.11 -5.06
N GLN A 180 -13.99 -3.48 -5.96
CA GLN A 180 -15.13 -2.66 -6.38
C GLN A 180 -16.09 -2.40 -5.21
N ASP A 181 -16.48 -3.44 -4.47
CA ASP A 181 -17.38 -3.34 -3.31
C ASP A 181 -16.76 -2.49 -2.19
N TRP A 182 -15.47 -2.68 -1.93
CA TRP A 182 -14.71 -1.86 -1.01
C TRP A 182 -14.70 -0.38 -1.42
N LEU A 183 -14.43 -0.09 -2.71
CA LEU A 183 -14.47 1.29 -3.23
C LEU A 183 -15.86 1.90 -3.11
N ALA A 184 -16.91 1.17 -3.44
CA ALA A 184 -18.28 1.63 -3.31
C ALA A 184 -18.60 2.03 -1.85
N THR A 185 -18.25 1.16 -0.90
CA THR A 185 -18.45 1.39 0.54
C THR A 185 -17.66 2.60 1.04
N GLU A 186 -16.35 2.65 0.77
CA GLU A 186 -15.50 3.74 1.24
C GLU A 186 -15.83 5.09 0.60
N SER A 187 -16.31 5.09 -0.63
CA SER A 187 -16.64 6.31 -1.37
C SER A 187 -17.88 7.01 -0.84
N THR A 188 -18.79 6.30 -0.14
CA THR A 188 -19.99 6.92 0.46
C THR A 188 -19.64 7.90 1.58
N THR A 189 -18.62 7.56 2.38
CA THR A 189 -18.27 8.34 3.59
C THR A 189 -17.02 9.19 3.43
N ARG A 190 -16.03 8.73 2.66
CA ARG A 190 -14.72 9.38 2.53
C ARG A 190 -14.10 9.23 1.12
N PRO A 191 -14.75 9.80 0.09
CA PRO A 191 -14.39 9.59 -1.32
C PRO A 191 -12.94 9.97 -1.65
N THR A 192 -12.45 11.09 -1.12
CA THR A 192 -11.04 11.51 -1.34
C THR A 192 -10.03 10.52 -0.72
N SER A 193 -10.33 10.03 0.48
CA SER A 193 -9.48 9.05 1.16
C SER A 193 -9.52 7.70 0.43
N ALA A 194 -10.70 7.27 -0.06
CA ALA A 194 -10.87 6.07 -0.85
C ALA A 194 -10.06 6.13 -2.16
N HIS A 195 -10.12 7.26 -2.88
CA HIS A 195 -9.31 7.49 -4.08
C HIS A 195 -7.81 7.36 -3.81
N ASN A 196 -7.32 8.03 -2.76
CA ASN A 196 -5.90 7.99 -2.39
C ASN A 196 -5.46 6.59 -1.93
N ALA A 197 -6.30 5.91 -1.17
CA ALA A 197 -6.07 4.54 -0.72
C ALA A 197 -6.01 3.57 -1.90
N TYR A 198 -6.95 3.68 -2.86
CA TYR A 198 -6.93 2.89 -4.08
C TYR A 198 -5.63 3.06 -4.89
N ARG A 199 -5.14 4.29 -5.04
CA ARG A 199 -3.87 4.52 -5.73
C ARG A 199 -2.70 3.80 -5.06
N LYS A 200 -2.62 3.86 -3.73
CA LYS A 200 -1.59 3.17 -2.95
C LYS A 200 -1.74 1.65 -3.07
N PHE A 201 -2.97 1.15 -2.94
CA PHE A 201 -3.26 -0.28 -3.06
C PHE A 201 -2.93 -0.82 -4.45
N ARG A 202 -3.27 -0.09 -5.51
CA ARG A 202 -2.90 -0.48 -6.88
C ARG A 202 -1.37 -0.60 -7.05
N THR A 203 -0.60 0.35 -6.50
CA THR A 203 0.87 0.28 -6.57
C THR A 203 1.42 -0.91 -5.77
N PHE A 204 0.82 -1.23 -4.62
CA PHE A 204 1.13 -2.41 -3.84
C PHE A 204 0.85 -3.71 -4.62
N ILE A 205 -0.29 -3.83 -5.28
CA ILE A 205 -0.61 -5.00 -6.11
C ILE A 205 0.41 -5.17 -7.24
N ILE A 206 0.79 -4.09 -7.92
CA ILE A 206 1.85 -4.14 -8.95
C ILE A 206 3.15 -4.67 -8.34
N TRP A 207 3.58 -4.17 -7.19
CA TRP A 207 4.75 -4.68 -6.50
C TRP A 207 4.63 -6.17 -6.16
N CYS A 208 3.47 -6.62 -5.69
CA CYS A 208 3.23 -8.03 -5.41
C CYS A 208 3.35 -8.91 -6.66
N THR A 209 2.90 -8.43 -7.85
CA THR A 209 3.02 -9.21 -9.10
C THR A 209 4.46 -9.43 -9.54
N GLU A 210 5.38 -8.58 -9.11
CA GLU A 210 6.80 -8.66 -9.41
C GLU A 210 7.58 -9.43 -8.32
N HIS A 211 7.02 -9.55 -7.11
CA HIS A 211 7.70 -10.16 -5.98
C HIS A 211 7.57 -11.69 -5.99
N PRO A 212 8.67 -12.47 -5.87
CA PRO A 212 8.66 -13.94 -5.99
C PRO A 212 7.71 -14.64 -5.01
N ASP A 213 7.57 -14.11 -3.79
CA ASP A 213 6.77 -14.74 -2.74
C ASP A 213 5.27 -14.45 -2.88
N TYR A 214 4.89 -13.35 -3.55
CA TYR A 214 3.49 -12.88 -3.60
C TYR A 214 2.84 -13.02 -4.97
N LYS A 215 3.61 -13.08 -6.07
CA LYS A 215 3.09 -13.10 -7.45
C LYS A 215 2.07 -14.21 -7.75
N ALA A 216 2.20 -15.36 -7.08
CA ALA A 216 1.29 -16.49 -7.27
C ALA A 216 0.01 -16.40 -6.41
N ALA A 217 -0.06 -15.44 -5.48
CA ALA A 217 -1.18 -15.28 -4.56
C ALA A 217 -2.06 -14.06 -4.88
N VAL A 218 -1.65 -13.18 -5.83
CA VAL A 218 -2.40 -11.96 -6.15
C VAL A 218 -3.12 -12.06 -7.49
N HIS A 219 -4.28 -11.42 -7.57
CA HIS A 219 -4.97 -11.18 -8.83
C HIS A 219 -4.44 -9.89 -9.45
N ALA A 220 -3.60 -10.01 -10.48
CA ALA A 220 -2.93 -8.87 -11.13
C ALA A 220 -3.91 -7.84 -11.70
N ASP A 221 -5.10 -8.27 -12.08
CA ASP A 221 -6.15 -7.46 -12.69
C ASP A 221 -7.14 -6.84 -11.69
N CYS A 222 -7.05 -7.19 -10.39
CA CYS A 222 -8.03 -6.77 -9.37
C CYS A 222 -8.22 -5.25 -9.26
N CYS A 223 -7.23 -4.45 -9.69
CA CYS A 223 -7.29 -2.99 -9.69
C CYS A 223 -7.47 -2.35 -11.07
N VAL A 224 -7.50 -3.10 -12.17
CA VAL A 224 -7.43 -2.50 -13.52
C VAL A 224 -8.64 -2.74 -14.40
N THR A 225 -9.61 -3.53 -13.95
CA THR A 225 -10.85 -3.77 -14.68
C THR A 225 -11.66 -2.49 -14.90
N ALA A 226 -12.46 -2.44 -15.94
CA ALA A 226 -13.32 -1.29 -16.25
C ALA A 226 -14.30 -1.01 -15.10
N ALA A 227 -14.87 -2.06 -14.50
CA ALA A 227 -15.79 -1.95 -13.37
C ALA A 227 -15.15 -1.23 -12.18
N VAL A 228 -13.95 -1.65 -11.77
CA VAL A 228 -13.20 -1.00 -10.67
C VAL A 228 -12.88 0.45 -11.01
N LYS A 229 -12.33 0.72 -12.22
CA LYS A 229 -11.98 2.09 -12.64
C LYS A 229 -13.17 3.03 -12.63
N ASN A 230 -14.36 2.57 -13.01
CA ASN A 230 -15.58 3.37 -13.01
C ASN A 230 -16.09 3.65 -11.60
N THR A 231 -15.78 2.80 -10.62
CA THR A 231 -16.15 2.98 -9.21
C THR A 231 -15.20 3.94 -8.47
N VAL A 232 -13.99 4.17 -8.99
CA VAL A 232 -13.01 5.06 -8.35
C VAL A 232 -13.58 6.49 -8.29
N PRO A 233 -13.69 7.12 -7.10
CA PRO A 233 -14.19 8.46 -6.97
C PRO A 233 -13.34 9.45 -7.78
N LYS A 234 -13.99 10.25 -8.62
CA LYS A 234 -13.32 11.33 -9.34
C LYS A 234 -12.91 12.41 -8.35
N SER A 235 -11.68 12.91 -8.46
CA SER A 235 -11.26 14.10 -7.72
C SER A 235 -12.08 15.29 -8.21
N LYS A 236 -12.91 15.84 -7.32
CA LYS A 236 -13.61 17.08 -7.63
C LYS A 236 -12.64 18.25 -7.45
N THR A 237 -12.52 19.09 -8.46
CA THR A 237 -11.87 20.39 -8.32
C THR A 237 -12.68 21.21 -7.34
N LYS A 238 -12.07 21.81 -6.33
CA LYS A 238 -12.74 22.77 -5.46
C LYS A 238 -13.03 24.03 -6.27
N GLU A 239 -14.28 24.24 -6.63
CA GLU A 239 -14.75 25.50 -7.18
C GLU A 239 -14.87 26.54 -6.06
N GLY A 240 -14.61 27.82 -6.38
CA GLY A 240 -14.72 28.91 -5.42
C GLY A 240 -13.69 28.98 -4.30
N ASP A 241 -12.62 28.16 -4.33
CA ASP A 241 -11.53 28.24 -3.35
C ASP A 241 -10.48 29.27 -3.80
N ASN A 242 -10.91 30.50 -4.07
CA ASN A 242 -10.08 31.66 -4.40
C ASN A 242 -10.81 32.96 -4.03
N LEU A 243 -10.05 34.00 -3.74
CA LEU A 243 -10.58 35.34 -3.51
C LEU A 243 -10.99 35.98 -4.83
N GLN A 244 -12.14 36.65 -4.82
CA GLN A 244 -12.59 37.54 -5.88
C GLN A 244 -12.11 38.98 -5.61
N CYS A 245 -12.14 39.83 -6.63
CA CYS A 245 -11.70 41.22 -6.52
C CYS A 245 -12.42 41.97 -5.40
N GLU A 246 -13.74 41.88 -5.34
CA GLU A 246 -14.58 42.51 -4.34
C GLU A 246 -14.41 42.04 -2.89
N GLN A 247 -13.75 40.91 -2.72
CA GLN A 247 -13.42 40.33 -1.40
C GLN A 247 -12.09 40.85 -0.83
N LEU A 248 -11.26 41.45 -1.65
CA LEU A 248 -9.91 41.90 -1.26
C LEU A 248 -9.91 42.91 -0.11
N PRO A 249 -10.78 43.97 -0.09
CA PRO A 249 -10.79 44.92 1.02
C PRO A 249 -11.07 44.27 2.36
N LEU A 250 -12.10 43.46 2.43
CA LEU A 250 -12.47 42.74 3.65
C LEU A 250 -11.41 41.75 4.08
N TRP A 251 -10.82 41.02 3.12
CA TRP A 251 -9.75 40.05 3.38
C TRP A 251 -8.50 40.73 3.96
N PHE A 252 -8.03 41.80 3.33
CA PHE A 252 -6.86 42.54 3.83
C PHE A 252 -7.12 43.17 5.19
N SER A 253 -8.29 43.73 5.43
CA SER A 253 -8.70 44.28 6.74
C SER A 253 -8.62 43.18 7.81
N ALA A 254 -9.21 42.01 7.58
CA ALA A 254 -9.24 40.93 8.53
C ALA A 254 -7.83 40.33 8.79
N VAL A 255 -7.02 40.17 7.74
CA VAL A 255 -5.68 39.62 7.87
C VAL A 255 -4.72 40.59 8.59
N LYS A 256 -4.85 41.91 8.36
CA LYS A 256 -4.05 42.92 9.09
C LYS A 256 -4.42 42.99 10.56
N GLN A 257 -5.62 42.63 10.97
CA GLN A 257 -6.06 42.59 12.39
C GLN A 257 -5.57 41.35 13.14
N ILE A 258 -4.94 40.37 12.46
CA ILE A 258 -4.33 39.22 13.13
C ILE A 258 -3.23 39.73 14.05
N SER A 259 -3.35 39.45 15.37
CA SER A 259 -2.42 39.91 16.41
C SER A 259 -0.98 39.48 16.22
N ASN A 260 -0.76 38.31 15.54
CA ASN A 260 0.59 37.86 15.23
C ASN A 260 1.02 38.40 13.85
N PRO A 261 2.00 39.37 13.83
CA PRO A 261 2.42 39.99 12.58
C PRO A 261 3.11 39.02 11.61
N VAL A 262 3.75 37.97 12.13
CA VAL A 262 4.37 36.91 11.28
C VAL A 262 3.34 36.18 10.49
N ILE A 263 2.19 35.81 11.12
CA ILE A 263 1.10 35.13 10.43
C ILE A 263 0.42 36.06 9.43
N SER A 264 0.16 37.32 9.82
CA SER A 264 -0.41 38.33 8.93
C SER A 264 0.43 38.53 7.67
N THR A 265 1.72 38.76 7.84
CA THR A 265 2.67 38.93 6.72
C THR A 265 2.79 37.67 5.87
N TYR A 266 2.79 36.49 6.48
CA TYR A 266 2.82 35.24 5.75
C TYR A 266 1.61 35.05 4.83
N LEU A 267 0.40 35.33 5.32
CA LEU A 267 -0.82 35.20 4.53
C LEU A 267 -0.85 36.19 3.35
N GLN A 268 -0.44 37.45 3.60
CA GLN A 268 -0.31 38.45 2.54
C GLN A 268 0.79 38.06 1.54
N GLY A 269 1.92 37.55 2.01
CA GLY A 269 2.99 37.05 1.17
C GLY A 269 2.55 35.89 0.27
N LEU A 270 1.72 34.95 0.76
CA LEU A 270 1.14 33.89 -0.06
C LEU A 270 0.25 34.43 -1.18
N LEU A 271 -0.60 35.40 -0.86
CA LEU A 271 -1.48 36.03 -1.86
C LEU A 271 -0.66 36.80 -2.92
N ILE A 272 0.35 37.53 -2.52
CA ILE A 272 1.18 38.36 -3.43
C ILE A 272 2.12 37.54 -4.29
N THR A 273 2.64 36.41 -3.80
CA THR A 273 3.65 35.61 -4.52
C THR A 273 3.06 34.39 -5.23
N GLY A 274 1.89 33.96 -4.84
CA GLY A 274 1.36 32.68 -5.26
C GLY A 274 2.22 31.47 -4.88
N ALA A 275 3.13 31.60 -3.89
CA ALA A 275 4.00 30.52 -3.45
C ALA A 275 3.20 29.36 -2.83
N ARG A 276 3.79 28.16 -2.81
CA ARG A 276 3.21 27.03 -2.06
C ARG A 276 3.41 27.27 -0.55
N ARG A 277 2.48 26.78 0.25
CA ARG A 277 2.52 26.92 1.72
C ARG A 277 3.91 26.68 2.30
N ASN A 278 4.47 25.51 2.04
CA ASN A 278 5.76 25.12 2.63
C ASN A 278 6.96 25.83 2.00
N GLU A 279 6.85 26.34 0.79
CA GLU A 279 7.89 27.16 0.16
C GLU A 279 8.10 28.45 0.93
N LEU A 280 7.00 29.09 1.34
CA LEU A 280 7.08 30.35 2.04
C LEU A 280 7.35 30.15 3.54
N THR A 281 6.81 29.10 4.21
CA THR A 281 7.15 28.83 5.61
C THR A 281 8.63 28.54 5.82
N ASN A 282 9.28 27.94 4.82
CA ASN A 282 10.70 27.59 4.85
C ASN A 282 11.62 28.70 4.31
N LEU A 283 11.10 29.92 4.11
CA LEU A 283 11.90 31.05 3.65
C LEU A 283 12.85 31.50 4.76
N ARG A 284 14.14 31.61 4.41
CA ARG A 284 15.19 32.11 5.32
C ARG A 284 15.55 33.55 4.99
N TRP A 285 16.07 34.29 5.95
CA TRP A 285 16.59 35.64 5.72
C TRP A 285 17.72 35.66 4.68
N THR A 286 18.53 34.62 4.63
CA THR A 286 19.58 34.45 3.60
C THR A 286 19.03 34.25 2.18
N ASP A 287 17.75 33.96 2.03
CA ASP A 287 17.09 33.83 0.74
C ASP A 287 16.43 35.14 0.27
N VAL A 288 16.45 36.19 1.10
CA VAL A 288 15.84 37.49 0.80
C VAL A 288 16.95 38.52 0.54
N ASP A 289 16.97 39.06 -0.66
CA ASP A 289 17.91 40.11 -1.05
C ASP A 289 17.18 41.44 -1.23
N PHE A 290 17.22 42.28 -0.18
CA PHE A 290 16.61 43.58 -0.21
C PHE A 290 17.32 44.56 -1.14
N LYS A 291 18.66 44.40 -1.34
CA LYS A 291 19.47 45.27 -2.21
C LYS A 291 19.09 45.08 -3.68
N TRP A 292 18.97 43.85 -4.12
CA TRP A 292 18.62 43.55 -5.53
C TRP A 292 17.13 43.31 -5.72
N GLY A 293 16.32 43.43 -4.67
CA GLY A 293 14.86 43.24 -4.71
C GLY A 293 14.47 41.86 -5.26
N SER A 294 15.04 40.82 -4.67
CA SER A 294 14.78 39.46 -5.07
C SER A 294 14.66 38.51 -3.90
N MET A 295 13.97 37.39 -4.06
CA MET A 295 13.96 36.31 -3.10
C MET A 295 14.02 34.95 -3.77
N THR A 296 14.73 34.01 -3.12
CA THR A 296 14.92 32.65 -3.59
C THR A 296 13.94 31.72 -2.88
N ILE A 297 13.00 31.18 -3.62
CA ILE A 297 12.03 30.20 -3.12
C ILE A 297 12.59 28.79 -3.38
N ARG A 298 12.77 28.00 -2.33
CA ARG A 298 13.28 26.63 -2.40
C ARG A 298 12.13 25.62 -2.41
N ASP A 299 12.16 24.70 -3.35
CA ASP A 299 11.23 23.57 -3.41
C ASP A 299 11.99 22.25 -3.23
N LYS A 300 11.47 21.35 -2.42
CA LYS A 300 12.09 20.05 -2.12
C LYS A 300 12.23 19.16 -3.37
N MET A 301 11.36 19.32 -4.35
CA MET A 301 11.27 18.46 -5.53
C MET A 301 11.82 19.11 -6.81
N GLU A 302 11.77 20.43 -6.88
CA GLU A 302 12.04 21.20 -8.11
C GLU A 302 13.29 22.07 -8.02
N GLY A 303 13.96 22.08 -6.86
CA GLY A 303 15.15 22.91 -6.62
C GLY A 303 14.81 24.31 -6.12
N ALA A 304 15.48 25.34 -6.63
CA ALA A 304 15.25 26.72 -6.22
C ALA A 304 14.88 27.59 -7.42
N ARG A 305 14.01 28.60 -7.17
CA ARG A 305 13.70 29.66 -8.13
C ARG A 305 13.85 31.03 -7.49
N THR A 306 14.39 31.97 -8.20
CA THR A 306 14.45 33.37 -7.78
C THR A 306 13.27 34.12 -8.39
N ILE A 307 12.52 34.81 -7.55
CA ILE A 307 11.41 35.69 -7.94
C ILE A 307 11.66 37.11 -7.45
N PRO A 308 11.04 38.12 -8.04
CA PRO A 308 11.15 39.49 -7.54
C PRO A 308 10.60 39.64 -6.14
N LEU A 309 11.27 40.38 -5.32
CA LEU A 309 10.75 40.92 -4.05
C LEU A 309 10.07 42.25 -4.39
N THR A 310 8.74 42.26 -4.36
CA THR A 310 7.92 43.40 -4.72
C THR A 310 7.89 44.45 -3.60
N PRO A 311 7.62 45.74 -3.89
CA PRO A 311 7.75 46.81 -2.88
C PRO A 311 6.89 46.62 -1.65
N TYR A 312 5.64 46.25 -1.79
CA TYR A 312 4.76 46.04 -0.64
C TYR A 312 5.20 44.85 0.19
N LEU A 313 5.51 43.71 -0.46
CA LEU A 313 6.01 42.54 0.26
C LEU A 313 7.36 42.84 0.95
N SER A 314 8.24 43.59 0.28
CA SER A 314 9.51 44.04 0.88
C SER A 314 9.31 44.84 2.17
N SER A 315 8.35 45.79 2.18
CA SER A 315 8.02 46.56 3.39
C SER A 315 7.46 45.69 4.52
N LEU A 316 6.64 44.72 4.19
CA LEU A 316 6.10 43.76 5.18
C LEU A 316 7.20 42.90 5.81
N LEU A 317 8.11 42.36 4.97
CA LEU A 317 9.21 41.53 5.46
C LEU A 317 10.20 42.36 6.30
N ALA A 318 10.54 43.58 5.87
CA ALA A 318 11.43 44.46 6.62
C ALA A 318 10.92 44.86 8.01
N ALA A 319 9.58 44.79 8.22
CA ALA A 319 8.95 45.08 9.52
C ALA A 319 8.94 43.84 10.47
N LEU A 320 9.31 42.64 10.01
CA LEU A 320 9.35 41.46 10.85
C LEU A 320 10.62 41.40 11.71
N PRO A 321 10.55 40.77 12.91
CA PRO A 321 11.75 40.49 13.72
C PRO A 321 12.74 39.62 12.93
N ASN A 322 14.04 39.98 13.03
CA ASN A 322 15.13 39.19 12.40
C ASN A 322 16.04 38.60 13.51
N ASP A 323 15.41 37.85 14.39
CA ASP A 323 16.02 37.16 15.54
C ASP A 323 16.18 35.66 15.35
N SER A 324 15.80 35.16 14.18
CA SER A 324 15.82 33.75 13.79
C SER A 324 16.38 33.61 12.37
N GLU A 325 16.80 32.42 11.99
CA GLU A 325 17.15 32.12 10.59
C GLU A 325 15.94 32.18 9.64
N TRP A 326 14.72 31.99 10.18
CA TRP A 326 13.47 31.93 9.44
C TRP A 326 12.81 33.32 9.37
N VAL A 327 12.37 33.69 8.18
CA VAL A 327 11.55 34.89 7.96
C VAL A 327 10.23 34.79 8.71
N PHE A 328 9.59 33.64 8.66
CA PHE A 328 8.32 33.37 9.34
C PHE A 328 8.56 32.50 10.59
N SER A 329 9.29 33.06 11.53
CA SER A 329 9.68 32.40 12.77
C SER A 329 8.48 32.04 13.66
N SER A 330 8.60 30.95 14.42
CA SER A 330 7.66 30.53 15.45
C SER A 330 8.42 29.81 16.57
N PRO A 331 8.84 30.52 17.61
CA PRO A 331 9.66 29.96 18.71
C PRO A 331 8.98 28.78 19.43
N GLY A 332 7.65 28.73 19.43
CA GLY A 332 6.88 27.64 20.05
C GLY A 332 6.74 26.38 19.18
N ALA A 333 7.19 26.40 17.92
CA ALA A 333 7.15 25.25 17.03
C ALA A 333 8.49 24.52 17.05
N ALA A 334 8.46 23.19 17.06
CA ALA A 334 9.68 22.36 17.01
C ALA A 334 10.54 22.61 15.76
N SER A 335 9.93 23.07 14.68
CA SER A 335 10.58 23.45 13.42
C SER A 335 11.23 24.83 13.44
N GLY A 336 10.98 25.65 14.47
CA GLY A 336 11.42 27.04 14.59
C GLY A 336 10.66 28.01 13.68
N HIS A 337 9.78 27.55 12.81
CA HIS A 337 8.97 28.38 11.90
C HIS A 337 7.47 28.02 11.96
N ILE A 338 6.61 28.87 11.40
CA ILE A 338 5.17 28.60 11.34
C ILE A 338 4.90 27.35 10.51
N GLU A 339 4.07 26.43 11.02
CA GLU A 339 3.75 25.18 10.32
C GLU A 339 2.42 25.26 9.55
N SER A 340 1.36 25.72 10.20
CA SER A 340 0.04 25.81 9.56
C SER A 340 -0.85 26.87 10.20
N PRO A 341 -0.92 28.09 9.63
CA PRO A 341 -1.78 29.15 10.12
C PRO A 341 -3.25 29.00 9.63
N SER A 342 -3.64 27.82 9.13
CA SER A 342 -4.97 27.60 8.55
C SER A 342 -6.12 27.94 9.51
N LYS A 343 -5.96 27.62 10.80
CA LYS A 343 -6.98 27.95 11.81
C LYS A 343 -7.16 29.47 11.96
N THR A 344 -6.04 30.20 12.09
CA THR A 344 -6.06 31.66 12.21
C THR A 344 -6.65 32.33 10.96
N HIS A 345 -6.27 31.84 9.77
CA HIS A 345 -6.86 32.34 8.52
C HIS A 345 -8.36 32.08 8.44
N THR A 346 -8.82 30.87 8.80
CA THR A 346 -10.26 30.53 8.81
C THR A 346 -11.03 31.43 9.79
N GLN A 347 -10.46 31.71 10.96
CA GLN A 347 -11.06 32.62 11.94
C GLN A 347 -11.16 34.05 11.41
N ALA A 348 -10.11 34.55 10.75
CA ALA A 348 -10.10 35.88 10.14
C ALA A 348 -11.18 36.02 9.03
N LEU A 349 -11.29 35.00 8.15
CA LEU A 349 -12.33 34.95 7.13
C LEU A 349 -13.74 34.95 7.73
N ALA A 350 -13.96 34.13 8.76
CA ALA A 350 -15.26 34.06 9.43
C ALA A 350 -15.64 35.41 10.10
N ALA A 351 -14.67 36.07 10.74
CA ALA A 351 -14.88 37.40 11.36
C ALA A 351 -15.24 38.49 10.31
N ALA A 352 -14.70 38.35 9.09
CA ALA A 352 -14.99 39.26 7.97
C ALA A 352 -16.25 38.88 7.18
N GLY A 353 -16.98 37.83 7.56
CA GLY A 353 -18.11 37.31 6.80
C GLY A 353 -17.79 36.77 5.42
N LEU A 354 -16.51 36.41 5.18
CA LEU A 354 -16.04 35.90 3.91
C LEU A 354 -16.24 34.39 3.80
N PRO A 355 -16.47 33.85 2.60
CA PRO A 355 -16.46 32.40 2.37
C PRO A 355 -15.09 31.79 2.67
N HIS A 356 -15.10 30.52 3.02
CA HIS A 356 -13.86 29.81 3.33
C HIS A 356 -12.95 29.70 2.11
N VAL A 357 -11.77 30.30 2.20
CA VAL A 357 -10.66 30.15 1.26
C VAL A 357 -9.51 29.44 1.94
N SER A 358 -9.04 28.35 1.38
CA SER A 358 -7.93 27.60 1.96
C SER A 358 -6.59 28.32 1.76
N ILE A 359 -5.55 27.95 2.52
CA ILE A 359 -4.19 28.48 2.30
C ILE A 359 -3.72 28.24 0.83
N HIS A 360 -4.10 27.11 0.23
CA HIS A 360 -3.81 26.86 -1.18
C HIS A 360 -4.72 27.70 -2.11
N GLY A 361 -5.88 28.11 -1.61
CA GLY A 361 -6.78 29.05 -2.30
C GLY A 361 -6.14 30.40 -2.54
N LEU A 362 -5.30 30.91 -1.61
CA LEU A 362 -4.54 32.16 -1.82
C LEU A 362 -3.60 32.07 -3.04
N ARG A 363 -2.97 30.94 -3.27
CA ARG A 363 -2.18 30.71 -4.48
C ARG A 363 -3.04 30.67 -5.75
N ARG A 364 -4.27 30.12 -5.68
CA ARG A 364 -5.22 30.19 -6.80
C ARG A 364 -5.68 31.61 -7.01
N SER A 365 -5.92 32.37 -5.94
CA SER A 365 -6.27 33.81 -6.01
C SER A 365 -5.21 34.60 -6.76
N PHE A 366 -3.90 34.40 -6.45
CA PHE A 366 -2.82 35.04 -7.19
C PHE A 366 -2.93 34.78 -8.70
N SER A 367 -3.15 33.52 -9.09
CA SER A 367 -3.28 33.16 -10.52
C SER A 367 -4.47 33.85 -11.17
N THR A 368 -5.67 33.80 -10.52
CA THR A 368 -6.88 34.41 -11.06
C THR A 368 -6.78 35.95 -11.10
N LEU A 369 -6.29 36.55 -10.01
CA LEU A 369 -6.15 38.01 -9.92
C LEU A 369 -5.12 38.58 -10.89
N SER A 370 -4.10 37.79 -11.28
CA SER A 370 -3.10 38.22 -12.27
C SER A 370 -3.69 38.44 -13.67
N GLU A 371 -4.86 37.87 -13.97
CA GLU A 371 -5.54 38.04 -15.25
C GLU A 371 -6.11 39.46 -15.42
N TRP A 372 -6.47 40.13 -14.31
CA TRP A 372 -6.97 41.51 -14.35
C TRP A 372 -5.95 42.54 -14.85
N VAL A 373 -4.68 42.24 -14.76
CA VAL A 373 -3.59 43.06 -15.30
C VAL A 373 -3.05 42.54 -16.62
N GLU A 374 -3.73 41.56 -17.24
CA GLU A 374 -3.35 40.92 -18.51
C GLU A 374 -1.95 40.29 -18.47
N CYS A 375 -1.55 39.77 -17.28
CA CYS A 375 -0.23 39.17 -17.13
C CYS A 375 -0.15 37.86 -17.95
N PRO A 376 0.87 37.69 -18.79
CA PRO A 376 1.01 36.46 -19.57
C PRO A 376 1.10 35.23 -18.67
N ALA A 377 0.32 34.19 -18.97
CA ALA A 377 0.21 32.98 -18.16
C ALA A 377 1.56 32.33 -17.86
N GLY A 378 2.51 32.39 -18.81
CA GLY A 378 3.86 31.85 -18.60
C GLY A 378 4.72 32.68 -17.62
N VAL A 379 4.42 33.98 -17.41
CA VAL A 379 5.05 34.80 -16.36
C VAL A 379 4.51 34.37 -15.01
N VAL A 380 3.18 34.27 -14.87
CA VAL A 380 2.50 33.80 -13.68
C VAL A 380 3.01 32.40 -13.28
N ALA A 381 3.08 31.49 -14.26
CA ALA A 381 3.59 30.13 -14.05
C ALA A 381 5.04 30.13 -13.54
N GLN A 382 5.91 30.98 -14.07
CA GLN A 382 7.30 31.06 -13.64
C GLN A 382 7.45 31.65 -12.23
N ILE A 383 6.70 32.69 -11.88
CA ILE A 383 6.67 33.26 -10.52
C ILE A 383 6.18 32.20 -9.54
N MET A 384 5.08 31.53 -9.84
CA MET A 384 4.50 30.49 -9.01
C MET A 384 5.36 29.21 -8.94
N GLY A 385 6.27 28.96 -9.86
CA GLY A 385 7.03 27.72 -9.98
C GLY A 385 6.18 26.55 -10.47
N HIS A 386 5.38 26.78 -11.50
CA HIS A 386 4.73 25.69 -12.25
C HIS A 386 5.68 25.14 -13.29
N LYS A 387 5.72 23.82 -13.44
CA LYS A 387 6.45 23.21 -14.57
C LYS A 387 5.73 23.56 -15.87
N PRO A 388 6.46 24.12 -16.83
CA PRO A 388 5.87 24.38 -18.14
C PRO A 388 5.37 23.07 -18.78
N SER A 389 4.15 23.07 -19.28
CA SER A 389 3.57 21.93 -20.00
C SER A 389 3.98 21.92 -21.47
N ALA A 390 4.21 23.08 -22.05
CA ALA A 390 4.65 23.22 -23.45
C ALA A 390 6.17 23.06 -23.59
N LEU A 391 6.60 22.31 -24.59
CA LEU A 391 8.01 22.01 -24.85
C LEU A 391 8.83 23.30 -25.10
N ALA A 392 8.26 24.26 -25.79
CA ALA A 392 8.89 25.55 -26.07
C ALA A 392 9.14 26.38 -24.79
N GLU A 393 8.20 26.37 -23.84
CA GLU A 393 8.38 27.07 -22.58
C GLU A 393 9.37 26.35 -21.64
N LYS A 394 9.42 25.02 -21.72
CA LYS A 394 10.32 24.22 -20.91
C LYS A 394 11.79 24.43 -21.26
N HIS A 395 12.10 24.61 -22.53
CA HIS A 395 13.48 24.61 -23.05
C HIS A 395 13.96 25.98 -23.55
N TYR A 396 13.07 26.88 -23.99
CA TYR A 396 13.47 28.09 -24.72
C TYR A 396 13.02 29.42 -24.12
N ARG A 397 12.09 29.42 -23.14
CA ARG A 397 11.53 30.67 -22.59
C ARG A 397 11.72 30.78 -21.07
N ARG A 398 12.95 31.08 -20.66
CA ARG A 398 13.21 31.49 -19.27
C ARG A 398 13.30 33.03 -19.24
N ARG A 399 12.31 33.68 -18.64
CA ARG A 399 12.22 35.12 -18.52
C ARG A 399 13.24 35.64 -17.49
N SER A 400 13.88 36.79 -17.78
CA SER A 400 14.80 37.46 -16.85
C SER A 400 14.04 37.92 -15.58
N LEU A 401 14.79 38.13 -14.50
CA LEU A 401 14.23 38.62 -13.24
C LEU A 401 13.55 39.97 -13.40
N ASP A 402 14.10 40.86 -14.23
CA ASP A 402 13.53 42.19 -14.48
C ASP A 402 12.20 42.14 -15.25
N MET A 403 12.08 41.21 -16.19
CA MET A 403 10.81 40.97 -16.85
C MET A 403 9.76 40.42 -15.91
N LEU A 404 10.12 39.51 -14.99
CA LEU A 404 9.25 39.04 -13.93
C LEU A 404 8.87 40.17 -12.99
N ARG A 405 9.83 41.06 -12.65
CA ARG A 405 9.61 42.22 -11.75
C ARG A 405 8.57 43.16 -12.30
N MET A 406 8.70 43.52 -13.57
CA MET A 406 7.72 44.40 -14.22
C MET A 406 6.28 43.90 -14.02
N TRP A 407 6.04 42.64 -14.29
CA TRP A 407 4.72 42.06 -14.14
C TRP A 407 4.32 41.81 -12.67
N HIS A 408 5.23 41.35 -11.85
CA HIS A 408 4.93 41.04 -10.44
C HIS A 408 4.58 42.30 -9.64
N VAL A 409 5.30 43.39 -9.87
CA VAL A 409 4.96 44.70 -9.29
C VAL A 409 3.61 45.20 -9.79
N LYS A 410 3.29 45.04 -11.10
CA LYS A 410 1.98 45.41 -11.64
C LYS A 410 0.83 44.63 -10.97
N ILE A 411 1.02 43.31 -10.76
CA ILE A 411 0.05 42.46 -10.05
C ILE A 411 -0.12 42.93 -8.60
N GLU A 412 0.98 43.11 -7.87
CA GLU A 412 0.95 43.55 -6.48
C GLU A 412 0.25 44.92 -6.36
N THR A 413 0.65 45.88 -7.16
CA THR A 413 0.06 47.22 -7.15
C THR A 413 -1.44 47.16 -7.34
N TRP A 414 -1.90 46.43 -8.35
CA TRP A 414 -3.33 46.26 -8.61
C TRP A 414 -4.05 45.58 -7.44
N ILE A 415 -3.54 44.51 -6.87
CA ILE A 415 -4.13 43.83 -5.70
C ILE A 415 -4.25 44.80 -4.51
N ILE A 416 -3.21 45.62 -4.23
CA ILE A 416 -3.21 46.59 -3.14
C ILE A 416 -4.15 47.74 -3.39
N GLU A 417 -4.28 48.24 -4.63
CA GLU A 417 -5.26 49.24 -5.01
C GLU A 417 -6.70 48.76 -4.80
N GLN A 418 -7.00 47.53 -5.28
CA GLN A 418 -8.33 46.92 -5.08
C GLN A 418 -8.62 46.72 -3.58
N SER A 419 -7.61 46.41 -2.77
CA SER A 419 -7.79 46.24 -1.33
C SER A 419 -8.21 47.52 -0.58
N LYS A 420 -8.00 48.71 -1.19
CA LYS A 420 -8.32 50.02 -0.64
C LYS A 420 -9.66 50.58 -1.17
N ALA A 421 -10.18 50.02 -2.25
CA ALA A 421 -11.28 50.58 -3.02
C ALA A 421 -12.61 50.74 -2.23
N ASN A 422 -12.79 50.03 -1.13
CA ASN A 422 -14.01 50.08 -0.33
C ASN A 422 -13.91 50.92 0.97
N GLU A 423 -12.75 51.53 1.27
CA GLU A 423 -12.69 52.46 2.42
C GLU A 423 -13.46 53.77 2.16
N THR A 424 -13.85 54.05 0.90
CA THR A 424 -14.47 55.30 0.48
C THR A 424 -15.97 55.17 0.17
N THR A 425 -16.59 53.97 0.23
CA THR A 425 -17.98 53.73 -0.23
C THR A 425 -18.82 52.89 0.73
N LEU A 426 -18.59 52.93 2.02
CA LEU A 426 -19.61 52.50 3.01
C LEU A 426 -20.36 53.77 3.50
N PRO A 427 -21.67 53.85 3.25
CA PRO A 427 -22.49 54.96 3.76
C PRO A 427 -22.66 54.93 5.28
#